data_1944717d094d447ae43dd2308e5cbe8e
#
_entry.id   1944717d094d447ae43dd2308e5cbe8e
#
_cell.length_a   1.000
_cell.length_b   1.000
_cell.length_c   1.000
_cell.angle_alpha   90.00
_cell.angle_beta   90.00
_cell.angle_gamma   90.00
#
_symmetry.space_group_name_H-M   'P 1'
#
loop_
_entity.id
_entity.type
_entity.pdbx_description
1 polymer ?
#
loop_
_entity_poly.entity_id
_entity_poly.type
_entity_poly.pdbx_seq_one_letter_code
_entity_poly.pdbx_strand_id
1 'polypeptide(L)'
;MAIKSFADDVTSAVFDGECPKGFPAELQSATRRKLRMVDAAHELRDLKVPPNNKLHPLIDDREGQHAIWVNDKYRICFRWQDGDAYDVEFTDYHS
;
A
#
# COMPACT_ATOMS: atom_id res chain seq x y z
N MET A 1 -10.75 6.64 -8.41
CA MET A 1 -9.52 5.85 -8.29
C MET A 1 -8.45 6.70 -7.63
N ALA A 2 -8.06 6.31 -6.43
CA ALA A 2 -7.16 7.14 -5.63
C ALA A 2 -5.69 6.99 -6.01
N ILE A 3 -5.25 5.80 -6.49
CA ILE A 3 -3.84 5.58 -6.79
C ILE A 3 -3.47 6.32 -8.08
N LYS A 4 -2.52 7.26 -7.97
CA LYS A 4 -2.05 8.05 -9.11
C LYS A 4 -0.65 7.63 -9.57
N SER A 5 0.16 7.06 -8.69
CA SER A 5 1.49 6.58 -9.06
C SER A 5 1.95 5.46 -8.14
N PHE A 6 2.84 4.64 -8.66
CA PHE A 6 3.51 3.58 -7.91
C PHE A 6 4.99 3.90 -7.81
N ALA A 7 5.60 3.50 -6.71
CA ALA A 7 7.03 3.71 -6.50
C ALA A 7 7.88 2.76 -7.35
N ASP A 8 7.32 1.60 -7.72
CA ASP A 8 8.06 0.60 -8.51
C ASP A 8 7.11 -0.22 -9.39
N ASP A 9 7.71 -0.94 -10.33
CA ASP A 9 6.95 -1.75 -11.29
C ASP A 9 6.37 -3.00 -10.65
N VAL A 10 7.00 -3.52 -9.60
CA VAL A 10 6.52 -4.72 -8.92
C VAL A 10 5.17 -4.46 -8.28
N THR A 11 5.04 -3.36 -7.55
CA THR A 11 3.78 -3.00 -6.90
C THR A 11 2.69 -2.78 -7.93
N SER A 12 3.02 -2.08 -9.03
CA SER A 12 2.08 -1.83 -10.11
C SER A 12 1.58 -3.13 -10.74
N ALA A 13 2.49 -4.08 -10.98
CA ALA A 13 2.14 -5.37 -11.58
C ALA A 13 1.21 -6.18 -10.67
N VAL A 14 1.48 -6.17 -9.36
CA VAL A 14 0.60 -6.88 -8.42
C VAL A 14 -0.80 -6.26 -8.41
N PHE A 15 -0.88 -4.94 -8.47
CA PHE A 15 -2.16 -4.25 -8.55
C PHE A 15 -2.94 -4.71 -9.80
N ASP A 16 -2.24 -4.91 -10.91
CA ASP A 16 -2.86 -5.36 -12.17
C ASP A 16 -3.22 -6.84 -12.17
N GLY A 17 -2.92 -7.56 -11.09
CA GLY A 17 -3.27 -8.98 -10.97
C GLY A 17 -2.15 -9.95 -11.30
N GLU A 18 -0.94 -9.44 -11.55
CA GLU A 18 0.22 -10.26 -11.88
C GLU A 18 0.96 -10.70 -10.63
N CYS A 19 1.82 -11.70 -10.78
CA CYS A 19 2.74 -12.10 -9.71
C CYS A 19 4.16 -12.04 -10.28
N PRO A 20 4.82 -10.88 -10.15
CA PRO A 20 6.16 -10.72 -10.72
C PRO A 20 7.16 -11.71 -10.15
N LYS A 21 8.17 -12.04 -10.94
CA LYS A 21 9.23 -12.93 -10.50
C LYS A 21 9.89 -12.38 -9.24
N GLY A 22 10.04 -13.24 -8.24
CA GLY A 22 10.62 -12.84 -6.95
C GLY A 22 9.62 -12.32 -5.95
N PHE A 23 8.39 -12.03 -6.36
CA PHE A 23 7.34 -11.64 -5.44
C PHE A 23 6.81 -12.88 -4.70
N PRO A 24 6.58 -12.81 -3.36
CA PRO A 24 6.05 -13.96 -2.62
C PRO A 24 4.66 -14.33 -3.14
N ALA A 25 4.57 -15.48 -3.80
CA ALA A 25 3.32 -15.89 -4.44
C ALA A 25 2.16 -15.98 -3.45
N GLU A 26 2.44 -16.41 -2.21
CA GLU A 26 1.43 -16.56 -1.17
C GLU A 26 0.86 -15.22 -0.70
N LEU A 27 1.52 -14.10 -1.02
CA LEU A 27 1.06 -12.78 -0.63
C LEU A 27 0.37 -12.01 -1.75
N GLN A 28 0.40 -12.54 -2.97
CA GLN A 28 -0.11 -11.80 -4.13
C GLN A 28 -1.58 -11.39 -3.96
N SER A 29 -2.42 -12.31 -3.55
CA SER A 29 -3.84 -12.04 -3.42
C SER A 29 -4.13 -11.02 -2.31
N ALA A 30 -3.51 -11.19 -1.15
CA ALA A 30 -3.71 -10.27 -0.02
C ALA A 30 -3.17 -8.87 -0.35
N THR A 31 -2.00 -8.80 -0.99
CA THR A 31 -1.41 -7.52 -1.36
C THR A 31 -2.29 -6.79 -2.36
N ARG A 32 -2.75 -7.50 -3.39
CA ARG A 32 -3.63 -6.90 -4.39
C ARG A 32 -4.91 -6.36 -3.75
N ARG A 33 -5.49 -7.13 -2.83
CA ARG A 33 -6.71 -6.69 -2.13
C ARG A 33 -6.46 -5.40 -1.36
N LYS A 34 -5.32 -5.29 -0.66
CA LYS A 34 -4.98 -4.08 0.08
C LYS A 34 -4.72 -2.89 -0.86
N LEU A 35 -4.06 -3.14 -1.99
CA LEU A 35 -3.85 -2.09 -2.99
C LEU A 35 -5.18 -1.59 -3.53
N ARG A 36 -6.13 -2.47 -3.74
CA ARG A 36 -7.46 -2.07 -4.21
C ARG A 36 -8.20 -1.26 -3.15
N MET A 37 -7.98 -1.54 -1.86
CA MET A 37 -8.54 -0.71 -0.80
C MET A 37 -8.00 0.72 -0.87
N VAL A 38 -6.69 0.88 -1.08
CA VAL A 38 -6.09 2.20 -1.24
C VAL A 38 -6.70 2.91 -2.44
N ASP A 39 -6.85 2.20 -3.55
CA ASP A 39 -7.40 2.77 -4.78
C ASP A 39 -8.86 3.19 -4.64
N ALA A 40 -9.62 2.49 -3.81
CA ALA A 40 -11.04 2.78 -3.62
C ALA A 40 -11.29 3.84 -2.55
N ALA A 41 -10.31 4.21 -1.75
CA ALA A 41 -10.50 5.14 -0.65
C ALA A 41 -10.78 6.56 -1.16
N HIS A 42 -11.73 7.24 -0.55
CA HIS A 42 -12.03 8.64 -0.83
C HIS A 42 -11.30 9.55 0.14
N GLU A 43 -11.10 9.08 1.38
CA GLU A 43 -10.39 9.81 2.40
C GLU A 43 -9.40 8.86 3.06
N LEU A 44 -8.32 9.44 3.58
CA LEU A 44 -7.29 8.62 4.24
C LEU A 44 -7.87 7.77 5.37
N ARG A 45 -8.79 8.32 6.15
CA ARG A 45 -9.40 7.59 7.27
C ARG A 45 -10.18 6.34 6.84
N ASP A 46 -10.58 6.25 5.58
CA ASP A 46 -11.27 5.06 5.08
C ASP A 46 -10.39 3.82 5.24
N LEU A 47 -9.07 4.01 5.27
CA LEU A 47 -8.11 2.91 5.40
C LEU A 47 -7.90 2.45 6.84
N LYS A 48 -8.60 3.05 7.80
CA LYS A 48 -8.64 2.54 9.17
C LYS A 48 -9.49 1.28 9.28
N VAL A 49 -10.26 0.96 8.27
CA VAL A 49 -11.13 -0.22 8.23
C VAL A 49 -10.66 -1.11 7.09
N PRO A 50 -10.44 -2.40 7.32
CA PRO A 50 -10.54 -3.10 8.61
C PRO A 50 -9.42 -2.71 9.58
N PRO A 51 -9.63 -2.87 10.90
CA PRO A 51 -8.63 -2.46 11.89
C PRO A 51 -7.26 -3.10 11.72
N ASN A 52 -7.19 -4.30 11.13
CA ASN A 52 -5.91 -4.97 10.91
C ASN A 52 -5.05 -4.30 9.83
N ASN A 53 -5.58 -3.30 9.13
CA ASN A 53 -4.76 -2.46 8.25
C ASN A 53 -3.74 -1.65 9.06
N LYS A 54 -4.07 -1.32 10.31
CA LYS A 54 -3.18 -0.57 11.20
C LYS A 54 -2.63 0.69 10.54
N LEU A 55 -3.51 1.45 9.89
CA LEU A 55 -3.12 2.69 9.24
C LEU A 55 -2.35 3.60 10.19
N HIS A 56 -1.17 4.05 9.78
CA HIS A 56 -0.36 4.95 10.61
C HIS A 56 0.55 5.80 9.75
N PRO A 57 0.92 7.01 10.25
CA PRO A 57 1.90 7.83 9.55
C PRO A 57 3.31 7.30 9.79
N LEU A 58 4.20 7.56 8.84
CA LEU A 58 5.59 7.14 8.91
C LEU A 58 6.48 8.31 9.31
N ILE A 59 7.67 7.98 9.82
CA ILE A 59 8.63 8.98 10.33
C ILE A 59 9.99 8.78 9.65
N ASP A 60 10.93 9.67 9.97
CA ASP A 60 12.32 9.63 9.48
C ASP A 60 12.36 9.64 7.95
N ASP A 61 12.98 8.66 7.32
CA ASP A 61 13.18 8.62 5.88
C ASP A 61 11.88 8.64 5.08
N ARG A 62 10.76 8.22 5.70
CA ARG A 62 9.47 8.17 5.05
C ARG A 62 8.47 9.17 5.58
N GLU A 63 8.96 10.21 6.24
CA GLU A 63 8.08 11.26 6.75
C GLU A 63 7.22 11.82 5.63
N GLY A 64 5.92 12.01 5.91
CA GLY A 64 4.95 12.42 4.90
C GLY A 64 4.22 11.29 4.23
N GLN A 65 4.61 10.04 4.52
CA GLN A 65 3.91 8.87 4.03
C GLN A 65 3.06 8.23 5.13
N HIS A 66 2.14 7.37 4.71
CA HIS A 66 1.35 6.51 5.58
C HIS A 66 1.55 5.07 5.14
N ALA A 67 1.22 4.14 6.02
CA ALA A 67 1.32 2.72 5.70
C ALA A 67 0.11 1.96 6.20
N ILE A 68 -0.23 0.90 5.47
CA ILE A 68 -1.17 -0.12 5.95
C ILE A 68 -0.44 -1.46 5.92
N TRP A 69 -0.87 -2.38 6.79
CA TRP A 69 -0.26 -3.69 6.91
C TRP A 69 -0.79 -4.67 5.86
N VAL A 70 0.12 -5.42 5.25
CA VAL A 70 -0.25 -6.63 4.51
C VAL A 70 -0.18 -7.81 5.49
N ASN A 71 0.92 -7.92 6.23
CA ASN A 71 1.13 -8.90 7.30
C ASN A 71 2.17 -8.34 8.27
N ASP A 72 2.72 -9.19 9.15
CA ASP A 72 3.71 -8.75 10.15
C ASP A 72 4.95 -8.15 9.53
N LYS A 73 5.32 -8.61 8.34
CA LYS A 73 6.59 -8.21 7.71
C LYS A 73 6.41 -7.13 6.67
N TYR A 74 5.32 -7.18 5.91
CA TYR A 74 5.15 -6.32 4.74
C TYR A 74 4.11 -5.25 4.93
N ARG A 75 4.38 -4.09 4.33
CA ARG A 75 3.53 -2.91 4.39
C ARG A 75 3.30 -2.37 2.99
N ILE A 76 2.21 -1.63 2.82
CA ILE A 76 2.01 -0.79 1.65
C ILE A 76 2.16 0.64 2.14
N CYS A 77 3.17 1.34 1.62
CA CYS A 77 3.48 2.73 1.96
C CYS A 77 3.05 3.64 0.83
N PHE A 78 2.60 4.84 1.16
CA PHE A 78 2.11 5.78 0.14
C PHE A 78 2.04 7.18 0.71
N ARG A 79 2.06 8.18 -0.19
CA ARG A 79 1.74 9.57 0.15
C ARG A 79 0.28 9.80 -0.14
N TRP A 80 -0.39 10.51 0.73
CA TRP A 80 -1.80 10.85 0.53
C TRP A 80 -1.93 12.36 0.39
N GLN A 81 -2.51 12.81 -0.71
CA GLN A 81 -2.68 14.23 -0.97
C GLN A 81 -3.97 14.47 -1.76
N ASP A 82 -4.84 15.32 -1.23
CA ASP A 82 -6.07 15.76 -1.91
C ASP A 82 -6.94 14.58 -2.38
N GLY A 83 -7.02 13.54 -1.57
CA GLY A 83 -7.85 12.38 -1.89
C GLY A 83 -7.18 11.35 -2.78
N ASP A 84 -5.89 11.51 -3.08
CA ASP A 84 -5.16 10.61 -3.95
C ASP A 84 -3.94 10.02 -3.27
N ALA A 85 -3.53 8.83 -3.74
CA ALA A 85 -2.35 8.13 -3.23
C ALA A 85 -1.24 8.14 -4.28
N TYR A 86 -0.04 8.49 -3.82
CA TYR A 86 1.14 8.62 -4.68
C TYR A 86 2.27 7.75 -4.16
N ASP A 87 3.15 7.32 -5.06
CA ASP A 87 4.35 6.54 -4.73
C ASP A 87 4.00 5.29 -3.92
N VAL A 88 2.94 4.60 -4.33
CA VAL A 88 2.45 3.42 -3.63
C VAL A 88 3.46 2.29 -3.78
N GLU A 89 3.88 1.72 -2.65
CA GLU A 89 4.98 0.76 -2.62
C GLU A 89 4.71 -0.39 -1.64
N PHE A 90 4.90 -1.62 -2.13
CA PHE A 90 4.95 -2.81 -1.28
C PHE A 90 6.38 -2.96 -0.77
N THR A 91 6.55 -3.03 0.55
CA THR A 91 7.89 -3.06 1.13
C THR A 91 7.86 -3.73 2.50
N ASP A 92 9.02 -4.18 2.97
CA ASP A 92 9.17 -4.76 4.30
C ASP A 92 9.58 -3.71 5.36
N TYR A 93 9.14 -2.48 5.18
CA TYR A 93 9.43 -1.40 6.13
C TYR A 93 8.84 -1.70 7.50
N HIS A 94 9.66 -1.56 8.53
CA HIS A 94 9.24 -1.67 9.93
C HIS A 94 9.46 -0.34 10.63
N SER A 95 8.38 0.20 11.17
CA SER A 95 8.44 1.45 11.93
C SER A 95 8.64 1.18 13.40
#